data_20f10ed828f1a5b8c3db436ad1f8e351
#
_entry.id   20f10ed828f1a5b8c3db436ad1f8e351
#
_cell.length_a   1.000
_cell.length_b   1.000
_cell.length_c   1.000
_cell.angle_alpha   90.00
_cell.angle_beta   90.00
_cell.angle_gamma   90.00
#
_symmetry.space_group_name_H-M   'P 1'
#
loop_
_entity.id
_entity.type
_entity.pdbx_description
1 polymer ?
#
loop_
_entity_poly.entity_id
_entity_poly.type
_entity_poly.pdbx_seq_one_letter_code
_entity_poly.pdbx_strand_id
1 'polypeptide(L)'
;MVGVTIGVGEHYGRLAELAARAVGEKTRLRTIILRDSHLVLSRLPAPNYLKVRMFDFVDDDSILYFDADVACLNPWRPDHFVNSEAIVAVAENSRPRHLAVVSEWGIPFAEYFNSGVMILNRQNHWNWLKETEHFIRTEPRFAPYEPHDQVALNVCRQRMGLKLSLLDRRYNWVDFGVGRLCHEVPVFMAHPLKPDNKLSNIDFFEGRYKPPFNWKIAIDEHEISKLKNSTLRLKAEGADTLVRFSCDGTIAPPYFAGVGQYWFVHNKGGAPVLAICSDKQIVWEFAKTVDGSWRSVQRLEPTPI
;
A
#
# COMPACT_ATOMS: atom_id res chain seq x y z
N MET A 1 -11.80 8.18 -11.75
CA MET A 1 -10.58 8.11 -10.88
C MET A 1 -9.36 8.44 -11.70
N VAL A 2 -8.41 9.12 -11.11
CA VAL A 2 -7.12 9.48 -11.69
C VAL A 2 -5.98 9.12 -10.73
N GLY A 3 -4.81 8.77 -11.26
CA GLY A 3 -3.58 8.62 -10.48
C GLY A 3 -2.91 9.98 -10.28
N VAL A 4 -2.47 10.29 -9.05
CA VAL A 4 -1.82 11.57 -8.73
C VAL A 4 -0.51 11.30 -7.99
N THR A 5 0.55 11.99 -8.41
CA THR A 5 1.85 11.98 -7.73
C THR A 5 2.46 13.39 -7.68
N ILE A 6 3.50 13.58 -6.88
CA ILE A 6 4.17 14.86 -6.69
C ILE A 6 5.61 14.77 -7.19
N GLY A 7 5.96 15.64 -8.14
CA GLY A 7 7.29 15.69 -8.71
C GLY A 7 7.84 17.12 -8.74
N VAL A 8 8.34 17.60 -7.60
CA VAL A 8 8.92 18.94 -7.43
C VAL A 8 10.44 18.86 -7.51
N GLY A 9 11.03 19.75 -8.29
CA GLY A 9 12.45 19.74 -8.61
C GLY A 9 12.83 18.64 -9.60
N GLU A 10 14.03 18.73 -10.15
CA GLU A 10 14.47 17.87 -11.25
C GLU A 10 14.45 16.38 -10.91
N HIS A 11 15.04 16.00 -9.76
CA HIS A 11 15.15 14.60 -9.36
C HIS A 11 13.78 13.94 -9.12
N TYR A 12 12.93 14.56 -8.29
CA TYR A 12 11.58 14.03 -8.02
C TYR A 12 10.64 14.19 -9.21
N GLY A 13 10.86 15.20 -10.06
CA GLY A 13 10.15 15.35 -11.33
C GLY A 13 10.34 14.12 -12.22
N ARG A 14 11.59 13.68 -12.40
CA ARG A 14 11.91 12.48 -13.17
C ARG A 14 11.35 11.20 -12.54
N LEU A 15 11.49 11.03 -11.23
CA LEU A 15 10.90 9.89 -10.52
C LEU A 15 9.38 9.84 -10.71
N ALA A 16 8.69 10.96 -10.53
CA ALA A 16 7.26 11.06 -10.70
C ALA A 16 6.81 10.70 -12.13
N GLU A 17 7.57 11.07 -13.16
CA GLU A 17 7.28 10.69 -14.55
C GLU A 17 7.37 9.18 -14.75
N LEU A 18 8.40 8.55 -14.19
CA LEU A 18 8.59 7.11 -14.28
C LEU A 18 7.51 6.35 -13.50
N ALA A 19 7.21 6.80 -12.26
CA ALA A 19 6.15 6.23 -11.44
C ALA A 19 4.77 6.39 -12.09
N ALA A 20 4.45 7.58 -12.59
CA ALA A 20 3.18 7.87 -13.27
C ALA A 20 2.98 7.00 -14.50
N ARG A 21 4.05 6.80 -15.31
CA ARG A 21 4.01 5.89 -16.46
C ARG A 21 3.71 4.46 -16.01
N ALA A 22 4.45 3.94 -15.04
CA ALA A 22 4.25 2.58 -14.53
C ALA A 22 2.85 2.37 -13.95
N VAL A 23 2.33 3.34 -13.18
CA VAL A 23 0.95 3.30 -12.66
C VAL A 23 -0.06 3.32 -13.81
N GLY A 24 0.08 4.24 -14.77
CA GLY A 24 -0.82 4.33 -15.93
C GLY A 24 -0.89 3.03 -16.73
N GLU A 25 0.26 2.41 -17.02
CA GLU A 25 0.35 1.14 -17.73
C GLU A 25 -0.28 -0.04 -16.99
N LYS A 26 -0.08 -0.10 -15.67
CA LYS A 26 -0.52 -1.24 -14.85
C LYS A 26 -1.96 -1.12 -14.35
N THR A 27 -2.44 0.10 -14.10
CA THR A 27 -3.80 0.34 -13.58
C THR A 27 -4.78 0.83 -14.63
N ARG A 28 -4.29 1.25 -15.81
CA ARG A 28 -5.04 1.91 -16.88
C ARG A 28 -5.64 3.26 -16.47
N LEU A 29 -5.14 3.88 -15.40
CA LEU A 29 -5.56 5.21 -15.00
C LEU A 29 -4.82 6.29 -15.80
N ARG A 30 -5.50 7.39 -16.11
CA ARG A 30 -4.85 8.65 -16.44
C ARG A 30 -4.05 9.10 -15.21
N THR A 31 -2.85 9.64 -15.41
CA THR A 31 -2.00 10.11 -14.31
C THR A 31 -1.73 11.61 -14.43
N ILE A 32 -1.64 12.27 -13.28
CA ILE A 32 -1.32 13.70 -13.15
C ILE A 32 -0.13 13.83 -12.21
N ILE A 33 0.81 14.70 -12.58
CA ILE A 33 1.97 15.02 -11.75
C ILE A 33 1.83 16.46 -11.26
N LEU A 34 1.77 16.65 -9.95
CA LEU A 34 1.85 17.97 -9.34
C LEU A 34 3.32 18.42 -9.30
N ARG A 35 3.59 19.61 -9.85
CA ARG A 35 4.95 20.12 -10.11
C ARG A 35 5.22 21.41 -9.33
N ASP A 36 6.39 22.00 -9.55
CA ASP A 36 6.84 23.26 -8.94
C ASP A 36 5.81 24.41 -9.07
N SER A 37 5.13 24.52 -10.19
CA SER A 37 4.07 25.53 -10.38
C SER A 37 2.92 25.37 -9.39
N HIS A 38 2.54 24.13 -9.07
CA HIS A 38 1.47 23.85 -8.09
C HIS A 38 1.94 24.19 -6.67
N LEU A 39 3.22 23.94 -6.35
CA LEU A 39 3.80 24.30 -5.05
C LEU A 39 3.80 25.82 -4.87
N VAL A 40 4.21 26.57 -5.88
CA VAL A 40 4.20 28.03 -5.87
C VAL A 40 2.77 28.58 -5.67
N LEU A 41 1.81 28.06 -6.44
CA LEU A 41 0.40 28.46 -6.32
C LEU A 41 -0.19 28.15 -4.95
N SER A 42 0.21 27.03 -4.34
CA SER A 42 -0.29 26.60 -3.03
C SER A 42 0.30 27.39 -1.86
N ARG A 43 1.45 28.04 -2.07
CA ARG A 43 2.21 28.72 -0.99
C ARG A 43 2.51 27.79 0.20
N LEU A 44 2.74 26.51 -0.09
CA LEU A 44 3.09 25.50 0.92
C LEU A 44 4.61 25.51 1.17
N PRO A 45 5.06 25.25 2.41
CA PRO A 45 6.49 25.35 2.76
C PRO A 45 7.32 24.15 2.25
N ALA A 46 6.69 23.03 1.91
CA ALA A 46 7.38 21.84 1.45
C ALA A 46 6.58 21.07 0.38
N PRO A 47 7.27 20.40 -0.57
CA PRO A 47 6.64 19.64 -1.65
C PRO A 47 5.67 18.56 -1.16
N ASN A 48 6.00 17.85 -0.08
CA ASN A 48 5.17 16.79 0.46
C ASN A 48 3.76 17.27 0.85
N TYR A 49 3.65 18.54 1.23
CA TYR A 49 2.36 19.11 1.60
C TYR A 49 1.42 19.38 0.41
N LEU A 50 1.89 19.25 -0.83
CA LEU A 50 0.98 19.26 -1.98
C LEU A 50 -0.08 18.15 -1.92
N LYS A 51 0.12 17.09 -1.12
CA LYS A 51 -0.90 16.07 -0.87
C LYS A 51 -2.21 16.67 -0.34
N VAL A 52 -2.14 17.67 0.52
CA VAL A 52 -3.36 18.30 1.09
C VAL A 52 -4.11 19.19 0.10
N ARG A 53 -3.50 19.50 -1.05
CA ARG A 53 -4.06 20.33 -2.11
C ARG A 53 -4.42 19.57 -3.39
N MET A 54 -4.35 18.25 -3.40
CA MET A 54 -4.57 17.46 -4.62
C MET A 54 -5.91 17.79 -5.29
N PHE A 55 -6.98 17.90 -4.53
CA PHE A 55 -8.29 18.21 -5.06
C PHE A 55 -8.47 19.66 -5.53
N ASP A 56 -7.55 20.57 -5.26
CA ASP A 56 -7.55 21.90 -5.83
C ASP A 56 -7.06 21.92 -7.30
N PHE A 57 -6.29 20.89 -7.70
CA PHE A 57 -5.65 20.78 -9.01
C PHE A 57 -6.20 19.63 -9.87
N VAL A 58 -7.07 18.82 -9.33
CA VAL A 58 -7.60 17.61 -9.99
C VAL A 58 -9.10 17.61 -9.85
N ASP A 59 -9.85 17.57 -10.96
CA ASP A 59 -11.31 17.64 -10.97
C ASP A 59 -12.01 16.28 -10.77
N ASP A 60 -11.24 15.18 -10.82
CA ASP A 60 -11.79 13.85 -10.65
C ASP A 60 -12.37 13.64 -9.24
N ASP A 61 -13.48 12.88 -9.14
CA ASP A 61 -14.14 12.56 -7.87
C ASP A 61 -13.32 11.63 -6.98
N SER A 62 -12.43 10.85 -7.57
CA SER A 62 -11.58 9.91 -6.83
C SER A 62 -10.14 9.96 -7.32
N ILE A 63 -9.22 9.86 -6.39
CA ILE A 63 -7.78 9.89 -6.62
C ILE A 63 -7.14 8.62 -6.07
N LEU A 64 -6.27 7.98 -6.87
CA LEU A 64 -5.19 7.14 -6.39
C LEU A 64 -3.96 8.03 -6.23
N TYR A 65 -3.62 8.40 -5.00
CA TYR A 65 -2.35 9.05 -4.71
C TYR A 65 -1.23 8.00 -4.56
N PHE A 66 -0.04 8.31 -5.07
CA PHE A 66 1.17 7.52 -4.87
C PHE A 66 2.41 8.42 -4.84
N ASP A 67 3.37 8.11 -3.95
CA ASP A 67 4.63 8.83 -3.86
C ASP A 67 5.47 8.63 -5.15
N ALA A 68 6.31 9.61 -5.48
CA ALA A 68 7.12 9.59 -6.70
C ALA A 68 8.14 8.43 -6.74
N ASP A 69 8.50 7.90 -5.58
CA ASP A 69 9.42 6.77 -5.43
C ASP A 69 8.71 5.42 -5.26
N VAL A 70 7.40 5.38 -5.50
CA VAL A 70 6.62 4.14 -5.51
C VAL A 70 6.56 3.56 -6.91
N ALA A 71 7.01 2.32 -7.06
CA ALA A 71 6.94 1.56 -8.30
C ALA A 71 5.68 0.69 -8.35
N CYS A 72 4.89 0.82 -9.43
CA CYS A 72 3.80 -0.10 -9.71
C CYS A 72 4.33 -1.31 -10.47
N LEU A 73 4.33 -2.48 -9.84
CA LEU A 73 4.97 -3.70 -10.33
C LEU A 73 3.99 -4.63 -11.06
N ASN A 74 2.79 -4.77 -10.56
CA ASN A 74 1.78 -5.67 -11.09
C ASN A 74 0.50 -4.92 -11.48
N PRO A 75 -0.26 -5.41 -12.47
CA PRO A 75 -1.58 -4.87 -12.79
C PRO A 75 -2.55 -5.02 -11.62
N TRP A 76 -3.33 -3.97 -11.36
CA TRP A 76 -4.42 -3.99 -10.40
C TRP A 76 -5.48 -2.92 -10.71
N ARG A 77 -6.61 -2.99 -10.04
CA ARG A 77 -7.78 -2.13 -10.28
C ARG A 77 -8.08 -1.30 -9.04
N PRO A 78 -7.45 -0.09 -8.91
CA PRO A 78 -7.69 0.80 -7.76
C PRO A 78 -9.15 1.20 -7.60
N ASP A 79 -9.89 1.29 -8.69
CA ASP A 79 -11.32 1.62 -8.71
C ASP A 79 -12.18 0.61 -7.93
N HIS A 80 -11.76 -0.64 -7.79
CA HIS A 80 -12.43 -1.65 -6.96
C HIS A 80 -12.31 -1.39 -5.46
N PHE A 81 -11.38 -0.53 -5.05
CA PHE A 81 -11.12 -0.20 -3.64
C PHE A 81 -11.66 1.17 -3.24
N VAL A 82 -12.31 1.89 -4.15
CA VAL A 82 -12.95 3.17 -3.80
C VAL A 82 -13.97 2.95 -2.70
N ASN A 83 -13.75 3.66 -1.59
CA ASN A 83 -14.71 3.69 -0.50
C ASN A 83 -15.08 5.14 -0.25
N SER A 84 -16.38 5.45 -0.40
CA SER A 84 -16.85 6.82 -0.19
C SER A 84 -16.80 7.26 1.29
N GLU A 85 -16.78 6.31 2.23
CA GLU A 85 -16.84 6.61 3.66
C GLU A 85 -15.48 6.50 4.39
N ALA A 86 -14.48 5.89 3.75
CA ALA A 86 -13.20 5.62 4.38
C ALA A 86 -12.02 6.02 3.51
N ILE A 87 -10.98 6.54 4.14
CA ILE A 87 -9.66 6.68 3.52
C ILE A 87 -9.14 5.25 3.31
N VAL A 88 -8.70 4.94 2.09
CA VAL A 88 -8.12 3.64 1.78
C VAL A 88 -6.61 3.78 1.70
N ALA A 89 -5.88 3.06 2.54
CA ALA A 89 -4.43 3.13 2.62
C ALA A 89 -3.85 1.83 3.18
N VAL A 90 -2.52 1.71 3.24
CA VAL A 90 -1.83 0.56 3.84
C VAL A 90 -1.38 0.92 5.26
N ALA A 91 -1.50 0.00 6.21
CA ALA A 91 -1.00 0.18 7.56
C ALA A 91 0.52 0.46 7.56
N GLU A 92 0.97 1.34 8.44
CA GLU A 92 2.40 1.61 8.61
C GLU A 92 3.08 0.45 9.36
N ASN A 93 4.37 0.30 9.15
CA ASN A 93 5.15 -0.71 9.86
C ASN A 93 5.51 -0.26 11.29
N SER A 94 5.82 -1.24 12.17
CA SER A 94 6.09 -1.04 13.60
C SER A 94 7.50 -0.51 13.91
N ARG A 95 8.03 0.42 13.12
CA ARG A 95 9.33 1.03 13.43
C ARG A 95 9.26 1.89 14.70
N PRO A 96 10.33 1.96 15.50
CA PRO A 96 10.33 2.72 16.75
C PRO A 96 9.86 4.17 16.60
N ARG A 97 10.26 4.86 15.53
CA ARG A 97 9.82 6.23 15.24
C ARG A 97 8.30 6.36 15.07
N HIS A 98 7.65 5.38 14.42
CA HIS A 98 6.20 5.39 14.24
C HIS A 98 5.46 5.08 15.54
N LEU A 99 6.01 4.18 16.35
CA LEU A 99 5.47 3.90 17.68
C LEU A 99 5.55 5.13 18.59
N ALA A 100 6.63 5.90 18.53
CA ALA A 100 6.75 7.17 19.26
C ALA A 100 5.67 8.18 18.84
N VAL A 101 5.48 8.37 17.53
CA VAL A 101 4.44 9.25 16.98
C VAL A 101 3.05 8.84 17.45
N VAL A 102 2.68 7.57 17.30
CA VAL A 102 1.33 7.11 17.68
C VAL A 102 1.08 7.25 19.18
N SER A 103 2.11 7.02 20.01
CA SER A 103 2.03 7.22 21.46
C SER A 103 1.83 8.70 21.82
N GLU A 104 2.60 9.60 21.22
CA GLU A 104 2.51 11.04 21.49
C GLU A 104 1.16 11.65 21.09
N TRP A 105 0.62 11.20 19.96
CA TRP A 105 -0.64 11.74 19.42
C TRP A 105 -1.88 10.91 19.83
N GLY A 106 -1.69 9.85 20.61
CA GLY A 106 -2.78 8.98 21.08
C GLY A 106 -3.49 8.22 19.95
N ILE A 107 -2.79 7.94 18.85
CA ILE A 107 -3.35 7.19 17.72
C ILE A 107 -3.19 5.69 17.99
N PRO A 108 -4.22 4.85 17.88
CA PRO A 108 -4.05 3.41 17.90
C PRO A 108 -3.11 2.98 16.76
N PHE A 109 -2.06 2.22 17.07
CA PHE A 109 -1.07 1.84 16.03
C PHE A 109 -1.72 1.10 14.86
N ALA A 110 -2.72 0.26 15.11
CA ALA A 110 -3.48 -0.45 14.09
C ALA A 110 -4.25 0.49 13.12
N GLU A 111 -4.39 1.76 13.48
CA GLU A 111 -5.05 2.80 12.71
C GLU A 111 -4.07 3.83 12.10
N TYR A 112 -2.77 3.62 12.27
CA TYR A 112 -1.74 4.49 11.70
C TYR A 112 -1.34 3.97 10.32
N PHE A 113 -1.65 4.75 9.29
CA PHE A 113 -1.42 4.35 7.90
C PHE A 113 -0.20 5.05 7.28
N ASN A 114 0.38 4.41 6.28
CA ASN A 114 1.41 4.99 5.42
C ASN A 114 0.77 5.83 4.32
N SER A 115 1.21 7.07 4.15
CA SER A 115 0.65 8.03 3.20
C SER A 115 1.21 7.91 1.77
N GLY A 116 2.09 6.95 1.51
CA GLY A 116 2.74 6.78 0.20
C GLY A 116 1.82 6.20 -0.88
N VAL A 117 0.73 5.51 -0.49
CA VAL A 117 -0.34 5.08 -1.41
C VAL A 117 -1.67 5.25 -0.71
N MET A 118 -2.57 6.05 -1.30
CA MET A 118 -3.89 6.32 -0.75
C MET A 118 -4.95 6.37 -1.86
N ILE A 119 -6.14 5.86 -1.58
CA ILE A 119 -7.31 6.08 -2.45
C ILE A 119 -8.28 6.99 -1.71
N LEU A 120 -8.60 8.11 -2.33
CA LEU A 120 -9.38 9.19 -1.75
C LEU A 120 -10.60 9.50 -2.62
N ASN A 121 -11.68 9.95 -1.97
CA ASN A 121 -12.86 10.47 -2.62
C ASN A 121 -13.02 11.96 -2.29
N ARG A 122 -13.28 12.81 -3.29
CA ARG A 122 -13.40 14.26 -3.14
C ARG A 122 -14.46 14.65 -2.12
N GLN A 123 -15.66 14.08 -2.25
CA GLN A 123 -16.81 14.47 -1.45
C GLN A 123 -16.55 14.36 0.06
N ASN A 124 -15.88 13.29 0.48
CA ASN A 124 -15.71 12.97 1.90
C ASN A 124 -14.32 13.30 2.46
N HIS A 125 -13.31 13.38 1.60
CA HIS A 125 -11.93 13.54 2.06
C HIS A 125 -11.33 14.93 1.79
N TRP A 126 -11.95 15.76 0.96
CA TRP A 126 -11.42 17.11 0.68
C TRP A 126 -11.37 17.98 1.93
N ASN A 127 -12.43 17.94 2.75
CA ASN A 127 -12.43 18.70 4.00
C ASN A 127 -11.33 18.24 4.97
N TRP A 128 -11.11 16.95 5.05
CA TRP A 128 -9.98 16.41 5.83
C TRP A 128 -8.63 16.91 5.35
N LEU A 129 -8.39 16.99 4.06
CA LEU A 129 -7.15 17.54 3.52
C LEU A 129 -6.99 19.03 3.88
N LYS A 130 -8.06 19.82 3.85
CA LYS A 130 -8.04 21.23 4.29
C LYS A 130 -7.72 21.36 5.77
N GLU A 131 -8.35 20.54 6.61
CA GLU A 131 -8.07 20.53 8.05
C GLU A 131 -6.62 20.07 8.32
N THR A 132 -6.10 19.14 7.52
CA THR A 132 -4.69 18.73 7.61
C THR A 132 -3.75 19.88 7.24
N GLU A 133 -4.08 20.68 6.22
CA GLU A 133 -3.30 21.88 5.90
C GLU A 133 -3.35 22.90 7.03
N HIS A 134 -4.53 23.15 7.59
CA HIS A 134 -4.67 24.05 8.72
C HIS A 134 -3.81 23.58 9.90
N PHE A 135 -3.87 22.29 10.22
CA PHE A 135 -3.05 21.68 11.26
C PHE A 135 -1.54 21.87 11.01
N ILE A 136 -1.06 21.61 9.80
CA ILE A 136 0.36 21.80 9.43
C ILE A 136 0.80 23.25 9.67
N ARG A 137 -0.07 24.22 9.40
CA ARG A 137 0.24 25.65 9.51
C ARG A 137 0.15 26.21 10.94
N THR A 138 -0.61 25.57 11.81
CA THR A 138 -1.01 26.16 13.09
C THR A 138 -0.68 25.35 14.33
N GLU A 139 -0.38 24.03 14.19
CA GLU A 139 -0.09 23.18 15.35
C GLU A 139 1.41 23.24 15.72
N PRO A 140 1.80 23.90 16.82
CA PRO A 140 3.21 24.05 17.16
C PRO A 140 3.92 22.73 17.47
N ARG A 141 3.19 21.74 17.99
CA ARG A 141 3.74 20.40 18.28
C ARG A 141 4.06 19.59 17.03
N PHE A 142 3.62 20.07 15.86
CA PHE A 142 3.93 19.43 14.60
C PHE A 142 5.35 19.76 14.09
N ALA A 143 5.94 20.89 14.50
CA ALA A 143 7.25 21.35 14.04
C ALA A 143 8.37 20.29 14.08
N PRO A 144 8.49 19.41 15.11
CA PRO A 144 9.49 18.35 15.14
C PRO A 144 9.32 17.30 14.05
N TYR A 145 8.14 17.22 13.44
CA TYR A 145 7.80 16.22 12.41
C TYR A 145 7.91 16.76 10.98
N GLU A 146 8.14 18.06 10.82
CA GLU A 146 8.31 18.63 9.47
C GLU A 146 9.52 18.05 8.73
N PRO A 147 9.41 17.78 7.44
CA PRO A 147 8.23 17.94 6.55
C PRO A 147 7.38 16.66 6.39
N HIS A 148 7.16 15.88 7.43
CA HIS A 148 6.46 14.59 7.35
C HIS A 148 4.93 14.75 7.34
N ASP A 149 4.34 14.84 6.16
CA ASP A 149 2.90 14.92 5.93
C ASP A 149 2.09 13.77 6.55
N GLN A 150 2.66 12.57 6.61
CA GLN A 150 2.00 11.38 7.13
C GLN A 150 1.51 11.54 8.57
N VAL A 151 2.28 12.22 9.43
CA VAL A 151 1.89 12.47 10.83
C VAL A 151 0.64 13.35 10.86
N ALA A 152 0.64 14.47 10.13
CA ALA A 152 -0.48 15.40 10.07
C ALA A 152 -1.75 14.74 9.53
N LEU A 153 -1.62 13.96 8.44
CA LEU A 153 -2.74 13.23 7.83
C LEU A 153 -3.38 12.24 8.83
N ASN A 154 -2.58 11.47 9.55
CA ASN A 154 -3.09 10.50 10.53
C ASN A 154 -3.73 11.18 11.75
N VAL A 155 -3.11 12.24 12.29
CA VAL A 155 -3.65 13.00 13.43
C VAL A 155 -5.00 13.63 13.07
N CYS A 156 -5.10 14.30 11.92
CA CYS A 156 -6.35 14.93 11.49
C CYS A 156 -7.43 13.90 11.16
N ARG A 157 -7.07 12.74 10.54
CA ARG A 157 -8.02 11.65 10.33
C ARG A 157 -8.67 11.23 11.64
N GLN A 158 -7.86 11.01 12.67
CA GLN A 158 -8.37 10.57 13.97
C GLN A 158 -9.21 11.63 14.65
N ARG A 159 -8.76 12.91 14.65
CA ARG A 159 -9.51 14.03 15.24
C ARG A 159 -10.89 14.23 14.60
N MET A 160 -10.98 13.97 13.30
CA MET A 160 -12.25 14.07 12.57
C MET A 160 -13.09 12.79 12.60
N GLY A 161 -12.60 11.72 13.21
CA GLY A 161 -13.30 10.42 13.27
C GLY A 161 -13.50 9.75 11.92
N LEU A 162 -12.67 10.06 10.90
CA LEU A 162 -12.80 9.44 9.59
C LEU A 162 -12.39 7.97 9.63
N LYS A 163 -13.20 7.15 8.96
CA LYS A 163 -12.94 5.72 8.83
C LYS A 163 -11.69 5.46 8.01
N LEU A 164 -11.01 4.38 8.33
CA LEU A 164 -9.86 3.86 7.58
C LEU A 164 -10.19 2.46 7.07
N SER A 165 -9.97 2.23 5.78
CA SER A 165 -10.03 0.92 5.14
C SER A 165 -8.62 0.50 4.76
N LEU A 166 -8.10 -0.52 5.41
CA LEU A 166 -6.75 -0.97 5.19
C LEU A 166 -6.66 -1.89 3.97
N LEU A 167 -5.75 -1.54 3.06
CA LEU A 167 -5.29 -2.42 2.00
C LEU A 167 -4.23 -3.38 2.53
N ASP A 168 -4.08 -4.48 1.83
CA ASP A 168 -2.96 -5.39 1.95
C ASP A 168 -1.61 -4.65 1.77
N ARG A 169 -0.59 -5.03 2.52
CA ARG A 169 0.76 -4.44 2.44
C ARG A 169 1.36 -4.46 1.04
N ARG A 170 0.98 -5.40 0.19
CA ARG A 170 1.46 -5.50 -1.20
C ARG A 170 1.06 -4.31 -2.08
N TYR A 171 0.08 -3.51 -1.64
CA TYR A 171 -0.34 -2.28 -2.33
C TYR A 171 0.49 -1.04 -1.93
N ASN A 172 1.34 -1.17 -0.93
CA ASN A 172 2.35 -0.18 -0.57
C ASN A 172 3.45 -0.87 0.25
N TRP A 173 4.25 -1.67 -0.42
CA TRP A 173 5.31 -2.42 0.24
C TRP A 173 6.46 -1.49 0.60
N VAL A 174 6.55 -1.13 1.87
CA VAL A 174 7.63 -0.33 2.44
C VAL A 174 8.59 -1.26 3.16
N ASP A 175 9.48 -1.88 2.43
CA ASP A 175 10.58 -2.63 3.02
C ASP A 175 11.92 -2.14 2.48
N PHE A 176 12.68 -1.52 3.35
CA PHE A 176 14.03 -1.07 3.08
C PHE A 176 15.09 -2.13 3.43
N GLY A 177 14.66 -3.30 3.88
CA GLY A 177 15.50 -4.46 4.15
C GLY A 177 15.62 -5.33 2.93
N VAL A 178 16.57 -5.01 2.04
CA VAL A 178 16.95 -5.90 0.93
C VAL A 178 17.18 -7.32 1.46
N GLY A 179 16.35 -8.27 1.07
CA GLY A 179 16.48 -9.69 1.42
C GLY A 179 15.29 -10.31 2.18
N ARG A 180 14.27 -9.52 2.54
CA ARG A 180 13.09 -10.04 3.26
C ARG A 180 11.85 -10.20 2.41
N LEU A 181 11.88 -9.77 1.15
CA LEU A 181 10.76 -10.01 0.24
C LEU A 181 10.77 -11.46 -0.21
N CYS A 182 9.65 -12.12 -0.02
CA CYS A 182 9.41 -13.40 -0.62
C CYS A 182 9.42 -13.25 -2.14
N HIS A 183 10.30 -13.94 -2.83
CA HIS A 183 10.40 -13.93 -4.29
C HIS A 183 9.12 -14.40 -5.00
N GLU A 184 8.21 -15.00 -4.25
CA GLU A 184 6.99 -15.63 -4.74
C GLU A 184 5.72 -14.84 -4.41
N VAL A 185 5.82 -13.77 -3.58
CA VAL A 185 4.66 -12.94 -3.22
C VAL A 185 4.55 -11.78 -4.20
N PRO A 186 3.45 -11.67 -4.95
CA PRO A 186 3.25 -10.56 -5.85
C PRO A 186 3.07 -9.26 -5.07
N VAL A 187 3.87 -8.27 -5.41
CA VAL A 187 3.76 -6.91 -4.88
C VAL A 187 3.17 -6.02 -5.97
N PHE A 188 2.13 -5.28 -5.65
CA PHE A 188 1.47 -4.39 -6.60
C PHE A 188 2.16 -3.03 -6.68
N MET A 189 2.42 -2.43 -5.53
CA MET A 189 3.12 -1.16 -5.42
C MET A 189 4.17 -1.26 -4.32
N ALA A 190 5.37 -0.79 -4.59
CA ALA A 190 6.49 -0.89 -3.67
C ALA A 190 7.34 0.37 -3.64
N HIS A 191 7.89 0.68 -2.47
CA HIS A 191 9.06 1.53 -2.33
C HIS A 191 10.30 0.62 -2.42
N PRO A 192 10.88 0.43 -3.61
CA PRO A 192 11.80 -0.69 -3.85
C PRO A 192 13.17 -0.54 -3.21
N LEU A 193 13.47 0.60 -2.60
CA LEU A 193 14.86 0.97 -2.33
C LEU A 193 15.06 1.71 -1.02
N LYS A 194 16.30 1.69 -0.54
CA LYS A 194 16.70 2.39 0.66
C LYS A 194 16.48 3.90 0.52
N PRO A 195 16.02 4.60 1.57
CA PRO A 195 15.73 6.04 1.53
C PRO A 195 16.93 6.90 1.12
N ASP A 196 18.12 6.43 1.40
CA ASP A 196 19.41 7.12 1.22
C ASP A 196 20.00 6.93 -0.19
N ASN A 197 19.41 6.03 -1.01
CA ASN A 197 19.93 5.78 -2.37
C ASN A 197 18.86 6.05 -3.45
N LYS A 198 18.54 7.32 -3.63
CA LYS A 198 17.53 7.79 -4.61
C LYS A 198 17.90 7.49 -6.07
N LEU A 199 19.19 7.35 -6.38
CA LEU A 199 19.63 6.97 -7.73
C LEU A 199 19.20 5.55 -8.08
N SER A 200 19.19 4.66 -7.10
CA SER A 200 18.72 3.29 -7.31
C SER A 200 17.22 3.21 -7.70
N ASN A 201 16.39 4.18 -7.27
CA ASN A 201 14.98 4.25 -7.69
C ASN A 201 14.88 4.51 -9.20
N ILE A 202 15.67 5.43 -9.74
CA ILE A 202 15.74 5.68 -11.18
C ILE A 202 16.24 4.42 -11.91
N ASP A 203 17.30 3.80 -11.41
CA ASP A 203 17.87 2.57 -11.98
C ASP A 203 16.86 1.44 -12.04
N PHE A 204 16.00 1.34 -11.01
CA PHE A 204 14.90 0.39 -10.99
C PHE A 204 13.87 0.68 -12.10
N PHE A 205 13.37 1.90 -12.17
CA PHE A 205 12.38 2.28 -13.18
C PHE A 205 12.91 2.18 -14.61
N GLU A 206 14.18 2.41 -14.81
CA GLU A 206 14.85 2.30 -16.11
C GLU A 206 15.31 0.86 -16.43
N GLY A 207 15.01 -0.10 -15.56
CA GLY A 207 15.32 -1.51 -15.75
C GLY A 207 16.80 -1.88 -15.56
N ARG A 208 17.62 -0.96 -15.05
CA ARG A 208 19.04 -1.22 -14.72
C ARG A 208 19.21 -2.01 -13.41
N TYR A 209 18.22 -1.90 -12.53
CA TYR A 209 18.15 -2.69 -11.30
C TYR A 209 16.88 -3.54 -11.30
N LYS A 210 17.03 -4.83 -11.08
CA LYS A 210 15.91 -5.75 -10.93
C LYS A 210 15.81 -6.17 -9.46
N PRO A 211 14.80 -5.71 -8.73
CA PRO A 211 14.61 -6.19 -7.38
C PRO A 211 14.29 -7.70 -7.40
N PRO A 212 14.59 -8.39 -6.30
CA PRO A 212 14.37 -9.82 -6.19
C PRO A 212 12.89 -10.20 -5.98
N PHE A 213 11.95 -9.50 -6.61
CA PHE A 213 10.52 -9.81 -6.53
C PHE A 213 10.08 -10.65 -7.73
N ASN A 214 9.20 -11.58 -7.50
CA ASN A 214 8.51 -12.26 -8.60
C ASN A 214 7.18 -11.56 -8.88
N TRP A 215 7.18 -10.58 -9.80
CA TRP A 215 5.98 -9.85 -10.22
C TRP A 215 5.22 -10.48 -11.38
N LYS A 216 5.62 -11.67 -11.83
CA LYS A 216 5.00 -12.34 -12.97
C LYS A 216 3.79 -13.21 -12.61
N ILE A 217 3.43 -13.25 -11.33
CA ILE A 217 2.27 -14.03 -10.87
C ILE A 217 0.99 -13.28 -11.23
N ALA A 218 0.12 -13.91 -11.99
CA ALA A 218 -1.19 -13.37 -12.32
C ALA A 218 -2.09 -13.42 -11.07
N ILE A 219 -2.49 -12.25 -10.58
CA ILE A 219 -3.31 -12.09 -9.38
C ILE A 219 -4.80 -12.15 -9.74
N ASP A 220 -5.58 -12.84 -8.93
CA ASP A 220 -7.03 -12.88 -9.03
C ASP A 220 -7.67 -11.93 -8.00
N GLU A 221 -7.81 -10.65 -8.39
CA GLU A 221 -8.40 -9.60 -7.54
C GLU A 221 -9.86 -9.88 -7.20
N HIS A 222 -10.59 -10.55 -8.07
CA HIS A 222 -11.99 -10.88 -7.82
C HIS A 222 -12.11 -11.88 -6.66
N GLU A 223 -11.30 -12.93 -6.65
CA GLU A 223 -11.28 -13.89 -5.56
C GLU A 223 -10.69 -13.29 -4.27
N ILE A 224 -9.67 -12.43 -4.37
CA ILE A 224 -9.15 -11.69 -3.22
C ILE A 224 -10.25 -10.86 -2.54
N SER A 225 -11.06 -10.13 -3.31
CA SER A 225 -12.11 -9.29 -2.73
C SER A 225 -13.18 -10.09 -1.98
N LYS A 226 -13.47 -11.32 -2.41
CA LYS A 226 -14.40 -12.23 -1.72
C LYS A 226 -13.84 -12.76 -0.40
N LEU A 227 -12.54 -12.91 -0.30
CA LEU A 227 -11.88 -13.49 0.88
C LEU A 227 -11.54 -12.47 1.95
N LYS A 228 -11.42 -11.19 1.60
CA LYS A 228 -11.13 -10.11 2.57
C LYS A 228 -12.13 -10.12 3.72
N ASN A 229 -11.61 -10.09 4.95
CA ASN A 229 -12.36 -10.14 6.20
C ASN A 229 -13.22 -11.41 6.38
N SER A 230 -13.04 -12.43 5.56
CA SER A 230 -13.69 -13.72 5.73
C SER A 230 -12.92 -14.62 6.69
N THR A 231 -13.60 -15.63 7.22
CA THR A 231 -12.99 -16.74 7.96
C THR A 231 -13.26 -18.03 7.20
N LEU A 232 -12.22 -18.72 6.83
CA LEU A 232 -12.33 -20.01 6.17
C LEU A 232 -11.78 -21.13 7.03
N ARG A 233 -12.38 -22.30 6.91
CA ARG A 233 -11.83 -23.53 7.44
C ARG A 233 -10.90 -24.12 6.40
N LEU A 234 -9.61 -24.11 6.70
CA LEU A 234 -8.58 -24.69 5.83
C LEU A 234 -8.25 -26.10 6.34
N LYS A 235 -8.34 -27.04 5.46
CA LYS A 235 -7.95 -28.43 5.70
C LYS A 235 -6.68 -28.74 4.91
N ALA A 236 -5.60 -28.98 5.61
CA ALA A 236 -4.37 -29.49 5.06
C ALA A 236 -3.98 -30.76 5.80
N GLU A 237 -3.09 -31.55 5.24
CA GLU A 237 -2.62 -32.77 5.88
C GLU A 237 -2.11 -32.49 7.32
N GLY A 238 -2.80 -33.04 8.30
CA GLY A 238 -2.49 -32.84 9.72
C GLY A 238 -2.97 -31.52 10.36
N ALA A 239 -3.70 -30.67 9.64
CA ALA A 239 -4.26 -29.42 10.17
C ALA A 239 -5.68 -29.17 9.67
N ASP A 240 -6.59 -28.91 10.62
CA ASP A 240 -7.96 -28.46 10.35
C ASP A 240 -8.21 -27.21 11.19
N THR A 241 -8.19 -26.04 10.57
CA THR A 241 -8.17 -24.77 11.29
C THR A 241 -9.01 -23.69 10.65
N LEU A 242 -9.59 -22.84 11.49
CA LEU A 242 -10.24 -21.61 11.06
C LEU A 242 -9.19 -20.49 10.92
N VAL A 243 -9.15 -19.92 9.75
CA VAL A 243 -8.23 -18.84 9.38
C VAL A 243 -9.01 -17.62 8.95
N ARG A 244 -8.76 -16.50 9.60
CA ARG A 244 -9.32 -15.21 9.20
C ARG A 244 -8.35 -14.50 8.26
N PHE A 245 -8.87 -14.09 7.11
CA PHE A 245 -8.15 -13.31 6.12
C PHE A 245 -8.42 -11.83 6.35
N SER A 246 -7.44 -11.13 6.91
CA SER A 246 -7.55 -9.70 7.17
C SER A 246 -7.43 -8.88 5.88
N CYS A 247 -8.05 -7.70 5.85
CA CYS A 247 -8.01 -6.81 4.68
C CYS A 247 -6.61 -6.25 4.39
N ASP A 248 -5.71 -6.24 5.37
CA ASP A 248 -4.29 -5.85 5.23
C ASP A 248 -3.41 -6.97 4.64
N GLY A 249 -4.01 -8.08 4.21
CA GLY A 249 -3.30 -9.23 3.66
C GLY A 249 -2.66 -10.16 4.69
N THR A 250 -2.91 -9.93 5.98
CA THR A 250 -2.43 -10.81 7.04
C THR A 250 -3.43 -11.91 7.38
N ILE A 251 -2.98 -12.92 8.11
CA ILE A 251 -3.78 -14.05 8.57
C ILE A 251 -3.83 -14.04 10.10
N ALA A 252 -5.01 -14.33 10.66
CA ALA A 252 -5.21 -14.46 12.09
C ALA A 252 -5.95 -15.78 12.42
N PRO A 253 -5.56 -16.54 13.46
CA PRO A 253 -4.33 -16.38 14.21
C PRO A 253 -3.08 -16.69 13.37
N PRO A 254 -1.91 -16.16 13.74
CA PRO A 254 -0.68 -16.49 13.03
C PRO A 254 -0.38 -17.99 13.21
N TYR A 255 -0.23 -18.68 12.10
CA TYR A 255 -0.01 -20.13 12.08
C TYR A 255 1.38 -20.55 12.54
N PHE A 256 2.34 -19.65 12.36
CA PHE A 256 3.74 -19.91 12.67
C PHE A 256 4.26 -18.80 13.57
N ALA A 257 4.69 -19.15 14.76
CA ALA A 257 5.24 -18.19 15.72
C ALA A 257 6.42 -17.41 15.09
N GLY A 258 6.34 -16.09 15.12
CA GLY A 258 7.45 -15.19 14.80
C GLY A 258 7.64 -14.83 13.30
N VAL A 259 6.74 -15.22 12.41
CA VAL A 259 6.86 -14.92 10.98
C VAL A 259 5.59 -14.21 10.49
N GLY A 260 5.74 -13.10 9.79
CA GLY A 260 4.63 -12.44 9.12
C GLY A 260 3.97 -13.38 8.13
N GLN A 261 2.65 -13.52 8.20
CA GLN A 261 1.90 -14.40 7.31
C GLN A 261 0.99 -13.56 6.44
N TYR A 262 1.11 -13.80 5.14
CA TYR A 262 0.36 -13.10 4.11
C TYR A 262 -0.42 -14.10 3.28
N TRP A 263 -1.45 -13.63 2.64
CA TRP A 263 -2.23 -14.40 1.71
C TRP A 263 -2.50 -13.64 0.42
N PHE A 264 -2.67 -14.35 -0.66
CA PHE A 264 -3.12 -13.83 -1.93
C PHE A 264 -3.78 -14.93 -2.76
N VAL A 265 -4.52 -14.54 -3.79
CA VAL A 265 -5.03 -15.49 -4.78
C VAL A 265 -4.39 -15.18 -6.12
N HIS A 266 -3.86 -16.19 -6.77
CA HIS A 266 -3.29 -16.10 -8.11
C HIS A 266 -3.95 -17.11 -9.06
N ASN A 267 -3.80 -16.89 -10.35
CA ASN A 267 -4.29 -17.79 -11.35
C ASN A 267 -3.18 -18.74 -11.79
N LYS A 268 -3.38 -20.03 -11.60
CA LYS A 268 -2.44 -21.08 -11.99
C LYS A 268 -3.13 -22.04 -12.96
N GLY A 269 -2.73 -21.99 -14.24
CA GLY A 269 -3.35 -22.86 -15.26
C GLY A 269 -4.84 -22.60 -15.52
N GLY A 270 -5.33 -21.36 -15.33
CA GLY A 270 -6.73 -20.99 -15.54
C GLY A 270 -7.64 -21.16 -14.31
N ALA A 271 -7.10 -21.62 -13.18
CA ALA A 271 -7.86 -21.80 -11.94
C ALA A 271 -7.31 -20.91 -10.81
N PRO A 272 -8.19 -20.36 -9.93
CA PRO A 272 -7.75 -19.60 -8.78
C PRO A 272 -7.09 -20.50 -7.73
N VAL A 273 -5.94 -20.07 -7.24
CA VAL A 273 -5.17 -20.76 -6.18
C VAL A 273 -4.94 -19.74 -5.06
N LEU A 274 -5.43 -20.07 -3.86
CA LEU A 274 -5.14 -19.34 -2.64
C LEU A 274 -3.77 -19.75 -2.12
N ALA A 275 -2.86 -18.80 -2.02
CA ALA A 275 -1.54 -19.01 -1.45
C ALA A 275 -1.44 -18.38 -0.07
N ILE A 276 -0.86 -19.09 0.87
CA ILE A 276 -0.46 -18.60 2.19
C ILE A 276 1.05 -18.60 2.24
N CYS A 277 1.61 -17.46 2.59
CA CYS A 277 3.04 -17.21 2.55
C CYS A 277 3.58 -16.82 3.92
N SER A 278 4.81 -17.23 4.17
CA SER A 278 5.70 -16.57 5.12
C SER A 278 6.39 -15.38 4.44
N ASP A 279 7.20 -14.61 5.16
CA ASP A 279 8.00 -13.50 4.61
C ASP A 279 8.97 -13.96 3.50
N LYS A 280 9.22 -15.25 3.37
CA LYS A 280 10.25 -15.80 2.48
C LYS A 280 9.70 -16.66 1.34
N GLN A 281 8.56 -17.33 1.53
CA GLN A 281 8.07 -18.30 0.55
C GLN A 281 6.57 -18.59 0.69
N ILE A 282 5.97 -19.15 -0.35
CA ILE A 282 4.66 -19.79 -0.28
C ILE A 282 4.80 -21.04 0.59
N VAL A 283 3.99 -21.10 1.64
CA VAL A 283 3.99 -22.23 2.60
C VAL A 283 2.89 -23.23 2.24
N TRP A 284 1.72 -22.73 1.82
CA TRP A 284 0.58 -23.55 1.40
C TRP A 284 -0.08 -22.97 0.16
N GLU A 285 -0.53 -23.86 -0.71
CA GLU A 285 -1.44 -23.54 -1.80
C GLU A 285 -2.72 -24.35 -1.67
N PHE A 286 -3.86 -23.71 -1.95
CA PHE A 286 -5.18 -24.30 -1.96
C PHE A 286 -5.86 -24.01 -3.29
N ALA A 287 -6.25 -25.04 -4.03
CA ALA A 287 -7.06 -24.86 -5.22
C ALA A 287 -8.54 -24.73 -4.86
N LYS A 288 -9.26 -23.86 -5.58
CA LYS A 288 -10.71 -23.74 -5.47
C LYS A 288 -11.35 -24.91 -6.18
N THR A 289 -12.23 -25.62 -5.49
CA THR A 289 -12.99 -26.75 -6.03
C THR A 289 -14.30 -26.28 -6.67
N VAL A 290 -14.95 -27.15 -7.43
CA VAL A 290 -16.21 -26.85 -8.14
C VAL A 290 -17.34 -26.42 -7.17
N ASP A 291 -17.35 -26.97 -5.96
CA ASP A 291 -18.29 -26.59 -4.89
C ASP A 291 -17.94 -25.29 -4.18
N GLY A 292 -16.87 -24.59 -4.62
CA GLY A 292 -16.41 -23.33 -4.06
C GLY A 292 -15.54 -23.46 -2.81
N SER A 293 -15.26 -24.67 -2.33
CA SER A 293 -14.34 -24.89 -1.21
C SER A 293 -12.87 -24.78 -1.66
N TRP A 294 -11.96 -24.68 -0.68
CA TRP A 294 -10.53 -24.61 -0.92
C TRP A 294 -9.84 -25.85 -0.38
N ARG A 295 -9.12 -26.58 -1.24
CA ARG A 295 -8.39 -27.79 -0.86
C ARG A 295 -6.90 -27.63 -1.09
N SER A 296 -6.09 -28.07 -0.12
CA SER A 296 -4.64 -28.06 -0.24
C SER A 296 -4.17 -28.86 -1.47
N VAL A 297 -3.31 -28.24 -2.26
CA VAL A 297 -2.68 -28.85 -3.44
C VAL A 297 -1.20 -29.13 -3.22
N GLN A 298 -0.56 -28.43 -2.30
CA GLN A 298 0.85 -28.61 -1.97
C GLN A 298 1.16 -28.06 -0.58
N ARG A 299 1.96 -28.78 0.18
CA ARG A 299 2.67 -28.30 1.35
C ARG A 299 4.14 -28.15 0.96
N LEU A 300 4.64 -26.92 1.02
CA LEU A 300 6.08 -26.68 0.92
C LEU A 300 6.66 -26.77 2.33
N GLU A 301 7.55 -27.72 2.58
CA GLU A 301 8.28 -27.71 3.84
C GLU A 301 9.17 -26.48 3.90
N PRO A 302 9.17 -25.71 5.00
CA PRO A 302 10.08 -24.61 5.16
C PRO A 302 11.51 -25.15 5.10
N THR A 303 12.30 -24.63 4.18
CA THR A 303 13.74 -24.95 4.14
C THR A 303 14.36 -24.53 5.46
N PRO A 304 15.02 -25.40 6.22
CA PRO A 304 15.71 -25.01 7.43
C PRO A 304 16.71 -23.90 7.12
N ILE A 305 16.73 -22.86 7.97
CA ILE A 305 17.69 -21.74 7.87
C ILE A 305 19.03 -22.18 8.39
#